data_4c633e506d55ce2dd5bf50fcec4d30ce
#
_entry.id   4c633e506d55ce2dd5bf50fcec4d30ce
#
_cell.length_a   1.000
_cell.length_b   1.000
_cell.length_c   1.000
_cell.angle_alpha   90.00
_cell.angle_beta   90.00
_cell.angle_gamma   90.00
#
_symmetry.space_group_name_H-M   'P 1'
#
loop_
_entity.id
_entity.type
_entity.pdbx_description
1 polymer ?
#
loop_
_entity_poly.entity_id
_entity_poly.type
_entity_poly.pdbx_seq_one_letter_code
_entity_poly.pdbx_strand_id
1 'polypeptide(L)'
;MIFSVIVPIFLLVGLGYLSVKCQILKKEQVDTVGAFVIKVALPLLFFQVLSSKDLHEIWYFEYFMVYSTVTLVLYTTGFWIMRRHFQNSFSHSAILSLGAAMSNTGLIGTAMLTLLVGPQALTYTSLVVIIESMLLLPMVLVLAAMGSQQQSNLGGIFKSTILPLFKNPLFVGVILGISCAVFEIRVPVYLDQVFAMIGQTASPLALFVIGGGIVGTSLKYVNVESCYLVFSSNILMPLLMYLGLSQLTSLSQEMIYAGTLIAALPMPTLYGMLGQAYGLKERTLTPLLMSTIAGFIVASGLITLWWS
;
A
#
# COMPACT_ATOMS: atom_id res chain seq x y z
N MET A 1 14.95 -6.19 -21.44
CA MET A 1 13.64 -6.28 -20.82
C MET A 1 13.54 -5.48 -19.52
N ILE A 2 14.46 -5.61 -18.55
CA ILE A 2 14.46 -4.87 -17.26
C ILE A 2 14.42 -3.35 -17.45
N PHE A 3 15.27 -2.80 -18.32
CA PHE A 3 15.31 -1.36 -18.57
C PHE A 3 13.98 -0.81 -19.12
N SER A 4 13.22 -1.59 -19.88
CA SER A 4 11.93 -1.16 -20.42
C SER A 4 10.83 -1.05 -19.35
N VAL A 5 11.00 -1.65 -18.19
CA VAL A 5 10.07 -1.55 -17.04
C VAL A 5 10.54 -0.55 -16.01
N ILE A 6 11.80 -0.63 -15.61
CA ILE A 6 12.36 0.23 -14.56
C ILE A 6 12.50 1.68 -15.03
N VAL A 7 12.98 1.89 -16.27
CA VAL A 7 13.19 3.25 -16.81
C VAL A 7 11.89 4.07 -16.82
N PRO A 8 10.74 3.58 -17.33
CA PRO A 8 9.48 4.33 -17.26
C PRO A 8 9.06 4.72 -15.84
N ILE A 9 9.26 3.84 -14.86
CA ILE A 9 8.94 4.12 -13.44
C ILE A 9 9.78 5.30 -12.94
N PHE A 10 11.11 5.23 -13.12
CA PHE A 10 12.01 6.30 -12.70
C PHE A 10 11.81 7.60 -13.50
N LEU A 11 11.48 7.51 -14.78
CA LEU A 11 11.14 8.69 -15.58
C LEU A 11 9.88 9.38 -15.09
N LEU A 12 8.81 8.63 -14.76
CA LEU A 12 7.58 9.19 -14.19
C LEU A 12 7.82 9.85 -12.82
N VAL A 13 8.57 9.19 -11.94
CA VAL A 13 8.99 9.77 -10.66
C VAL A 13 9.87 11.00 -10.91
N GLY A 14 10.85 10.92 -11.83
CA GLY A 14 11.72 12.03 -12.20
C GLY A 14 10.96 13.23 -12.77
N LEU A 15 9.97 12.98 -13.64
CA LEU A 15 9.09 14.04 -14.19
C LEU A 15 8.29 14.74 -13.09
N GLY A 16 7.73 13.98 -12.14
CA GLY A 16 7.04 14.55 -11.00
C GLY A 16 7.95 15.42 -10.15
N TYR A 17 9.15 14.92 -9.82
CA TYR A 17 10.17 15.67 -9.09
C TYR A 17 10.58 16.97 -9.81
N LEU A 18 10.91 16.88 -11.09
CA LEU A 18 11.32 18.03 -11.90
C LEU A 18 10.19 19.04 -12.07
N SER A 19 8.95 18.60 -12.25
CA SER A 19 7.78 19.49 -12.37
C SER A 19 7.62 20.41 -11.15
N VAL A 20 7.85 19.89 -9.97
CA VAL A 20 7.78 20.69 -8.73
C VAL A 20 9.07 21.49 -8.51
N LYS A 21 10.24 20.89 -8.74
CA LYS A 21 11.54 21.55 -8.53
C LYS A 21 11.73 22.74 -9.49
N CYS A 22 11.30 22.62 -10.74
CA CYS A 22 11.34 23.69 -11.73
C CYS A 22 10.14 24.64 -11.64
N GLN A 23 9.27 24.50 -10.63
CA GLN A 23 8.08 25.33 -10.43
C GLN A 23 7.07 25.33 -11.59
N ILE A 24 7.08 24.29 -12.44
CA ILE A 24 6.06 24.08 -13.47
C ILE A 24 4.72 23.79 -12.79
N LEU A 25 4.75 22.99 -11.73
CA LEU A 25 3.61 22.71 -10.85
C LEU A 25 3.98 23.07 -9.40
N LYS A 26 3.02 23.62 -8.70
CA LYS A 26 3.12 23.81 -7.24
C LYS A 26 2.90 22.48 -6.53
N LYS A 27 3.48 22.30 -5.34
CA LYS A 27 3.33 21.08 -4.53
C LYS A 27 1.85 20.77 -4.25
N GLU A 28 1.05 21.80 -3.96
CA GLU A 28 -0.39 21.67 -3.69
C GLU A 28 -1.17 21.12 -4.90
N GLN A 29 -0.73 21.43 -6.13
CA GLN A 29 -1.34 20.89 -7.35
C GLN A 29 -1.03 19.41 -7.50
N VAL A 30 0.20 18.99 -7.21
CA VAL A 30 0.59 17.57 -7.21
C VAL A 30 -0.14 16.80 -6.11
N ASP A 31 -0.30 17.38 -4.92
CA ASP A 31 -1.08 16.80 -3.83
C ASP A 31 -2.55 16.64 -4.22
N THR A 32 -3.12 17.58 -5.01
CA THR A 32 -4.48 17.48 -5.57
C THR A 32 -4.60 16.31 -6.56
N VAL A 33 -3.60 16.13 -7.44
CA VAL A 33 -3.55 14.95 -8.34
C VAL A 33 -3.47 13.67 -7.53
N GLY A 34 -2.66 13.63 -6.46
CA GLY A 34 -2.60 12.50 -5.53
C GLY A 34 -3.95 12.19 -4.88
N ALA A 35 -4.67 13.23 -4.47
CA ALA A 35 -6.02 13.07 -3.91
C ALA A 35 -7.00 12.49 -4.95
N PHE A 36 -6.93 12.92 -6.22
CA PHE A 36 -7.72 12.33 -7.31
C PHE A 36 -7.38 10.86 -7.51
N VAL A 37 -6.10 10.50 -7.54
CA VAL A 37 -5.67 9.10 -7.69
C VAL A 37 -6.24 8.23 -6.59
N ILE A 38 -6.09 8.64 -5.32
CA ILE A 38 -6.52 7.85 -4.16
C ILE A 38 -8.05 7.80 -4.03
N LYS A 39 -8.75 8.91 -4.34
CA LYS A 39 -10.19 9.02 -4.09
C LYS A 39 -11.06 8.64 -5.28
N VAL A 40 -10.51 8.63 -6.48
CA VAL A 40 -11.28 8.38 -7.71
C VAL A 40 -10.65 7.28 -8.56
N ALA A 41 -9.41 7.47 -9.04
CA ALA A 41 -8.82 6.56 -10.02
C ALA A 41 -8.58 5.14 -9.47
N LEU A 42 -7.98 5.01 -8.28
CA LEU A 42 -7.74 3.71 -7.65
C LEU A 42 -9.03 2.98 -7.25
N PRO A 43 -10.03 3.60 -6.60
CA PRO A 43 -11.29 2.94 -6.33
C PRO A 43 -11.98 2.38 -7.58
N LEU A 44 -11.98 3.14 -8.67
CA LEU A 44 -12.57 2.69 -9.94
C LEU A 44 -11.75 1.58 -10.58
N LEU A 45 -10.41 1.63 -10.51
CA LEU A 45 -9.53 0.57 -10.98
C LEU A 45 -9.82 -0.75 -10.24
N PHE A 46 -9.82 -0.72 -8.90
CA PHE A 46 -10.09 -1.93 -8.11
C PHE A 46 -11.52 -2.43 -8.29
N PHE A 47 -12.50 -1.53 -8.35
CA PHE A 47 -13.88 -1.91 -8.65
C PHE A 47 -13.96 -2.66 -9.99
N GLN A 48 -13.46 -2.05 -11.07
CA GLN A 48 -13.52 -2.59 -12.42
C GLN A 48 -12.83 -3.96 -12.51
N VAL A 49 -11.66 -4.09 -11.91
CA VAL A 49 -10.88 -5.33 -11.94
C VAL A 49 -11.59 -6.44 -11.15
N LEU A 50 -12.06 -6.14 -9.95
CA LEU A 50 -12.71 -7.13 -9.09
C LEU A 50 -14.09 -7.53 -9.60
N SER A 51 -14.87 -6.59 -10.16
CA SER A 51 -16.20 -6.87 -10.69
C SER A 51 -16.20 -7.69 -11.98
N SER A 52 -15.08 -7.70 -12.72
CA SER A 52 -14.94 -8.42 -13.99
C SER A 52 -14.37 -9.84 -13.85
N LYS A 53 -13.94 -10.24 -12.65
CA LYS A 53 -13.25 -11.52 -12.43
C LYS A 53 -14.14 -12.55 -11.73
N ASP A 54 -13.92 -13.81 -12.06
CA ASP A 54 -14.44 -14.91 -11.25
C ASP A 54 -13.67 -14.97 -9.93
N LEU A 55 -14.42 -15.08 -8.82
CA LEU A 55 -13.80 -15.15 -7.48
C LEU A 55 -12.89 -16.37 -7.34
N HIS A 56 -13.21 -17.48 -8.00
CA HIS A 56 -12.37 -18.68 -7.98
C HIS A 56 -11.02 -18.45 -8.67
N GLU A 57 -10.93 -17.55 -9.63
CA GLU A 57 -9.68 -17.18 -10.31
C GLU A 57 -8.84 -16.20 -9.51
N ILE A 58 -9.44 -15.42 -8.60
CA ILE A 58 -8.76 -14.38 -7.81
C ILE A 58 -8.32 -14.94 -6.45
N TRP A 59 -9.06 -15.93 -5.91
CA TRP A 59 -8.91 -16.35 -4.54
C TRP A 59 -7.85 -17.43 -4.37
N TYR A 60 -6.63 -17.02 -4.07
CA TYR A 60 -5.53 -17.91 -3.68
C TYR A 60 -5.43 -17.97 -2.16
N PHE A 61 -6.15 -18.92 -1.54
CA PHE A 61 -6.24 -19.02 -0.08
C PHE A 61 -4.89 -19.11 0.62
N GLU A 62 -3.97 -19.91 0.08
CA GLU A 62 -2.64 -20.10 0.66
C GLU A 62 -1.81 -18.81 0.60
N TYR A 63 -1.84 -18.09 -0.54
CA TYR A 63 -1.20 -16.78 -0.67
C TYR A 63 -1.79 -15.78 0.34
N PHE A 64 -3.13 -15.74 0.46
CA PHE A 64 -3.82 -14.90 1.43
C PHE A 64 -3.37 -15.20 2.85
N MET A 65 -3.28 -16.49 3.24
CA MET A 65 -2.88 -16.92 4.59
C MET A 65 -1.44 -16.53 4.91
N VAL A 66 -0.49 -16.78 3.98
CA VAL A 66 0.92 -16.41 4.19
C VAL A 66 1.07 -14.90 4.30
N TYR A 67 0.48 -14.14 3.37
CA TYR A 67 0.57 -12.68 3.38
C TYR A 67 -0.03 -12.08 4.65
N SER A 68 -1.21 -12.55 5.06
CA SER A 68 -1.87 -12.13 6.31
C SER A 68 -1.01 -12.46 7.52
N THR A 69 -0.47 -13.68 7.59
CA THR A 69 0.34 -14.13 8.73
C THR A 69 1.62 -13.29 8.86
N VAL A 70 2.37 -13.12 7.78
CA VAL A 70 3.61 -12.32 7.79
C VAL A 70 3.31 -10.86 8.20
N THR A 71 2.27 -10.27 7.61
CA THR A 71 1.82 -8.90 7.93
C THR A 71 1.46 -8.77 9.40
N LEU A 72 0.66 -9.70 9.96
CA LEU A 72 0.26 -9.68 11.37
C LEU A 72 1.43 -9.91 12.32
N VAL A 73 2.35 -10.82 11.99
CA VAL A 73 3.57 -11.07 12.78
C VAL A 73 4.44 -9.81 12.81
N LEU A 74 4.68 -9.17 11.67
CA LEU A 74 5.48 -7.94 11.62
C LEU A 74 4.79 -6.77 12.33
N TYR A 75 3.48 -6.64 12.19
CA TYR A 75 2.72 -5.62 12.90
C TYR A 75 2.78 -5.83 14.41
N THR A 76 2.51 -7.04 14.90
CA THR A 76 2.49 -7.35 16.34
C THR A 76 3.88 -7.24 16.97
N THR A 77 4.92 -7.71 16.30
CA THR A 77 6.31 -7.53 16.75
C THR A 77 6.70 -6.04 16.72
N GLY A 78 6.34 -5.32 15.66
CA GLY A 78 6.52 -3.87 15.57
C GLY A 78 5.81 -3.14 16.69
N PHE A 79 4.55 -3.48 16.97
CA PHE A 79 3.77 -2.91 18.07
C PHE A 79 4.46 -3.15 19.44
N TRP A 80 4.90 -4.37 19.68
CA TRP A 80 5.61 -4.73 20.92
C TRP A 80 6.92 -3.93 21.06
N ILE A 81 7.72 -3.80 20.00
CA ILE A 81 8.98 -3.04 19.98
C ILE A 81 8.69 -1.55 20.20
N MET A 82 7.71 -0.96 19.50
CA MET A 82 7.32 0.44 19.66
C MET A 82 6.85 0.72 21.09
N ARG A 83 6.11 -0.21 21.69
CA ARG A 83 5.57 -0.08 23.04
C ARG A 83 6.63 -0.28 24.12
N ARG A 84 7.46 -1.33 24.00
CA ARG A 84 8.36 -1.79 25.07
C ARG A 84 9.76 -1.18 24.98
N HIS A 85 10.31 -1.11 23.77
CA HIS A 85 11.68 -0.62 23.58
C HIS A 85 11.71 0.90 23.40
N PHE A 86 10.83 1.44 22.56
CA PHE A 86 10.74 2.89 22.34
C PHE A 86 9.77 3.61 23.29
N GLN A 87 9.14 2.91 24.21
CA GLN A 87 8.28 3.46 25.29
C GLN A 87 7.15 4.39 24.79
N ASN A 88 6.62 4.11 23.61
CA ASN A 88 5.53 4.88 23.03
C ASN A 88 4.20 4.62 23.77
N SER A 89 3.25 5.55 23.69
CA SER A 89 1.89 5.32 24.12
C SER A 89 1.26 4.18 23.32
N PHE A 90 0.18 3.57 23.82
CA PHE A 90 -0.50 2.48 23.13
C PHE A 90 -0.99 2.91 21.75
N SER A 91 -1.64 4.08 21.66
CA SER A 91 -2.13 4.65 20.39
C SER A 91 -1.00 4.95 19.40
N HIS A 92 0.10 5.56 19.87
CA HIS A 92 1.26 5.84 19.01
C HIS A 92 1.93 4.56 18.52
N SER A 93 2.05 3.55 19.39
CA SER A 93 2.60 2.24 18.99
C SER A 93 1.77 1.59 17.90
N ALA A 94 0.41 1.68 17.98
CA ALA A 94 -0.48 1.15 16.97
C ALA A 94 -0.27 1.80 15.61
N ILE A 95 -0.14 3.11 15.56
CA ILE A 95 0.07 3.84 14.30
C ILE A 95 1.48 3.62 13.75
N LEU A 96 2.53 3.72 14.59
CA LEU A 96 3.91 3.59 14.14
C LEU A 96 4.23 2.20 13.59
N SER A 97 3.71 1.15 14.23
CA SER A 97 3.95 -0.23 13.78
C SER A 97 3.31 -0.59 12.43
N LEU A 98 2.35 0.20 11.95
CA LEU A 98 1.84 0.06 10.59
C LEU A 98 2.95 0.20 9.54
N GLY A 99 3.92 1.10 9.77
CA GLY A 99 5.07 1.27 8.90
C GLY A 99 6.00 0.05 8.81
N ALA A 100 5.93 -0.89 9.77
CA ALA A 100 6.74 -2.12 9.73
C ALA A 100 6.11 -3.25 8.89
N ALA A 101 4.82 -3.16 8.56
CA ALA A 101 4.03 -4.29 8.08
C ALA A 101 3.10 -3.99 6.90
N MET A 102 3.12 -2.77 6.36
CA MET A 102 2.28 -2.39 5.23
C MET A 102 3.12 -1.81 4.11
N SER A 103 2.88 -2.27 2.89
CA SER A 103 3.52 -1.77 1.67
C SER A 103 2.57 -0.88 0.85
N ASN A 104 3.10 -0.13 -0.10
CA ASN A 104 2.30 0.71 -0.99
C ASN A 104 1.75 -0.10 -2.17
N THR A 105 0.97 -1.13 -1.86
CA THR A 105 0.42 -2.08 -2.83
C THR A 105 -0.51 -1.39 -3.81
N GLY A 106 -1.48 -0.62 -3.31
CA GLY A 106 -2.52 -0.01 -4.13
C GLY A 106 -1.97 0.98 -5.15
N LEU A 107 -0.97 1.77 -4.80
CA LEU A 107 -0.43 2.82 -5.65
C LEU A 107 0.79 2.34 -6.46
N ILE A 108 1.88 1.99 -5.76
CA ILE A 108 3.15 1.61 -6.38
C ILE A 108 3.09 0.16 -6.86
N GLY A 109 2.56 -0.75 -6.06
CA GLY A 109 2.50 -2.18 -6.37
C GLY A 109 1.71 -2.45 -7.63
N THR A 110 0.51 -1.90 -7.73
CA THR A 110 -0.33 -2.02 -8.92
C THR A 110 0.38 -1.45 -10.16
N ALA A 111 0.98 -0.25 -10.05
CA ALA A 111 1.69 0.37 -11.16
C ALA A 111 2.89 -0.48 -11.63
N MET A 112 3.75 -0.88 -10.70
CA MET A 112 4.98 -1.60 -10.98
C MET A 112 4.71 -3.00 -11.53
N LEU A 113 3.82 -3.76 -10.89
CA LEU A 113 3.49 -5.11 -11.33
C LEU A 113 2.73 -5.12 -12.66
N THR A 114 1.85 -4.16 -12.93
CA THR A 114 1.18 -4.06 -14.23
C THR A 114 2.19 -3.90 -15.38
N LEU A 115 3.27 -3.16 -15.15
CA LEU A 115 4.35 -3.01 -16.13
C LEU A 115 5.21 -4.28 -16.28
N LEU A 116 5.32 -5.11 -15.22
CA LEU A 116 6.14 -6.33 -15.21
C LEU A 116 5.41 -7.55 -15.78
N VAL A 117 4.20 -7.82 -15.30
CA VAL A 117 3.45 -9.05 -15.58
C VAL A 117 2.09 -8.79 -16.24
N GLY A 118 1.82 -7.53 -16.62
CA GLY A 118 0.59 -7.15 -17.32
C GLY A 118 -0.67 -7.24 -16.44
N PRO A 119 -1.85 -7.59 -17.03
CA PRO A 119 -3.14 -7.58 -16.32
C PRO A 119 -3.23 -8.54 -15.13
N GLN A 120 -2.41 -9.59 -15.07
CA GLN A 120 -2.37 -10.53 -13.95
C GLN A 120 -1.90 -9.88 -12.64
N ALA A 121 -1.12 -8.80 -12.73
CA ALA A 121 -0.73 -7.99 -11.58
C ALA A 121 -1.90 -7.62 -10.69
N LEU A 122 -3.05 -7.32 -11.29
CA LEU A 122 -4.23 -6.87 -10.57
C LEU A 122 -4.83 -7.97 -9.68
N THR A 123 -4.69 -9.24 -10.06
CA THR A 123 -5.09 -10.38 -9.21
C THR A 123 -4.24 -10.40 -7.94
N TYR A 124 -2.92 -10.32 -8.08
CA TYR A 124 -1.99 -10.39 -6.94
C TYR A 124 -2.12 -9.16 -6.01
N THR A 125 -2.19 -7.97 -6.60
CA THR A 125 -2.34 -6.74 -5.82
C THR A 125 -3.70 -6.62 -5.15
N SER A 126 -4.78 -7.11 -5.76
CA SER A 126 -6.12 -7.11 -5.17
C SER A 126 -6.18 -7.91 -3.88
N LEU A 127 -5.59 -9.12 -3.85
CA LEU A 127 -5.52 -9.94 -2.63
C LEU A 127 -4.81 -9.20 -1.49
N VAL A 128 -3.68 -8.56 -1.80
CA VAL A 128 -2.94 -7.80 -0.78
C VAL A 128 -3.73 -6.57 -0.32
N VAL A 129 -4.37 -5.83 -1.23
CA VAL A 129 -5.22 -4.69 -0.88
C VAL A 129 -6.39 -5.11 0.00
N ILE A 130 -6.99 -6.28 -0.24
CA ILE A 130 -8.03 -6.85 0.63
C ILE A 130 -7.47 -7.08 2.05
N ILE A 131 -6.30 -7.71 2.17
CA ILE A 131 -5.65 -7.93 3.48
C ILE A 131 -5.37 -6.60 4.18
N GLU A 132 -4.75 -5.66 3.48
CA GLU A 132 -4.38 -4.35 4.03
C GLU A 132 -5.61 -3.53 4.45
N SER A 133 -6.67 -3.54 3.62
CA SER A 133 -7.86 -2.71 3.84
C SER A 133 -8.87 -3.31 4.80
N MET A 134 -9.03 -4.64 4.82
CA MET A 134 -10.06 -5.30 5.61
C MET A 134 -9.55 -5.93 6.90
N LEU A 135 -8.27 -6.29 6.96
CA LEU A 135 -7.69 -6.92 8.14
C LEU A 135 -6.78 -5.93 8.88
N LEU A 136 -5.72 -5.45 8.24
CA LEU A 136 -4.67 -4.67 8.90
C LEU A 136 -5.16 -3.28 9.32
N LEU A 137 -5.70 -2.51 8.40
CA LEU A 137 -6.08 -1.10 8.66
C LEU A 137 -7.17 -0.97 9.73
N PRO A 138 -8.28 -1.74 9.69
CA PRO A 138 -9.28 -1.70 10.76
C PRO A 138 -8.70 -2.07 12.12
N MET A 139 -7.86 -3.10 12.18
CA MET A 139 -7.19 -3.52 13.42
C MET A 139 -6.33 -2.38 14.00
N VAL A 140 -5.53 -1.73 13.17
CA VAL A 140 -4.68 -0.59 13.57
C VAL A 140 -5.53 0.55 14.12
N LEU A 141 -6.62 0.92 13.43
CA LEU A 141 -7.51 2.01 13.85
C LEU A 141 -8.23 1.69 15.16
N VAL A 142 -8.67 0.44 15.35
CA VAL A 142 -9.27 -0.01 16.63
C VAL A 142 -8.24 0.11 17.77
N LEU A 143 -7.04 -0.42 17.58
CA LEU A 143 -5.99 -0.36 18.61
C LEU A 143 -5.60 1.11 18.90
N ALA A 144 -5.47 1.94 17.89
CA ALA A 144 -5.16 3.36 18.07
C ALA A 144 -6.27 4.09 18.86
N ALA A 145 -7.54 3.82 18.55
CA ALA A 145 -8.68 4.38 19.26
C ALA A 145 -8.76 3.91 20.73
N MET A 146 -8.49 2.63 20.99
CA MET A 146 -8.42 2.09 22.37
C MET A 146 -7.35 2.77 23.20
N GLY A 147 -6.22 3.14 22.60
CA GLY A 147 -5.13 3.83 23.30
C GLY A 147 -5.36 5.31 23.55
N SER A 148 -6.31 5.95 22.87
CA SER A 148 -6.54 7.41 22.95
C SER A 148 -7.41 7.84 24.14
N GLN A 149 -7.94 6.92 24.94
CA GLN A 149 -8.85 7.17 26.08
C GLN A 149 -10.12 8.00 25.77
N GLN A 150 -10.38 8.32 24.52
CA GLN A 150 -11.50 9.19 24.14
C GLN A 150 -12.87 8.45 24.14
N GLN A 151 -12.87 7.12 24.20
CA GLN A 151 -14.13 6.36 24.24
C GLN A 151 -14.02 5.14 25.14
N SER A 152 -14.78 5.14 26.23
CA SER A 152 -14.87 4.03 27.19
C SER A 152 -15.85 2.92 26.77
N ASN A 153 -16.52 3.05 25.62
CA ASN A 153 -17.56 2.12 25.17
C ASN A 153 -17.15 1.41 23.86
N LEU A 154 -17.16 0.07 23.86
CA LEU A 154 -16.86 -0.77 22.69
C LEU A 154 -17.73 -0.43 21.46
N GLY A 155 -19.01 -0.11 21.67
CA GLY A 155 -19.91 0.34 20.60
C GLY A 155 -19.46 1.66 19.97
N GLY A 156 -18.94 2.59 20.75
CA GLY A 156 -18.37 3.85 20.26
C GLY A 156 -17.08 3.61 19.45
N ILE A 157 -16.19 2.74 19.92
CA ILE A 157 -14.96 2.35 19.20
C ILE A 157 -15.32 1.68 17.87
N PHE A 158 -16.25 0.74 17.86
CA PHE A 158 -16.72 0.08 16.65
C PHE A 158 -17.28 1.10 15.63
N LYS A 159 -18.15 2.00 16.08
CA LYS A 159 -18.75 3.04 15.23
C LYS A 159 -17.69 4.02 14.69
N SER A 160 -16.74 4.44 15.52
CA SER A 160 -15.67 5.37 15.12
C SER A 160 -14.63 4.73 14.18
N THR A 161 -14.55 3.40 14.12
CA THR A 161 -13.62 2.65 13.27
C THR A 161 -14.28 2.19 11.98
N ILE A 162 -15.44 1.56 12.06
CA ILE A 162 -16.12 0.96 10.90
C ILE A 162 -16.72 2.02 9.99
N LEU A 163 -17.35 3.06 10.56
CA LEU A 163 -17.98 4.10 9.75
C LEU A 163 -16.97 4.88 8.84
N PRO A 164 -15.76 5.25 9.29
CA PRO A 164 -14.75 5.84 8.43
C PRO A 164 -14.26 4.91 7.30
N LEU A 165 -14.27 3.58 7.48
CA LEU A 165 -13.92 2.65 6.40
C LEU A 165 -14.88 2.75 5.23
N PHE A 166 -16.20 2.82 5.49
CA PHE A 166 -17.20 3.05 4.46
C PHE A 166 -17.15 4.45 3.83
N LYS A 167 -16.43 5.39 4.43
CA LYS A 167 -16.12 6.69 3.82
C LYS A 167 -14.81 6.68 3.02
N ASN A 168 -14.02 5.60 3.12
CA ASN A 168 -12.81 5.44 2.33
C ASN A 168 -13.19 4.96 0.91
N PRO A 169 -12.97 5.78 -0.15
CA PRO A 169 -13.37 5.42 -1.50
C PRO A 169 -12.72 4.12 -2.00
N LEU A 170 -11.46 3.86 -1.62
CA LEU A 170 -10.76 2.64 -2.00
C LEU A 170 -11.45 1.41 -1.41
N PHE A 171 -11.78 1.45 -0.12
CA PHE A 171 -12.52 0.39 0.56
C PHE A 171 -13.88 0.15 -0.11
N VAL A 172 -14.62 1.22 -0.41
CA VAL A 172 -15.91 1.14 -1.09
C VAL A 172 -15.76 0.52 -2.48
N GLY A 173 -14.76 0.94 -3.27
CA GLY A 173 -14.47 0.37 -4.59
C GLY A 173 -14.19 -1.13 -4.55
N VAL A 174 -13.37 -1.57 -3.58
CA VAL A 174 -13.06 -2.99 -3.36
C VAL A 174 -14.32 -3.79 -2.98
N ILE A 175 -15.09 -3.31 -1.98
CA ILE A 175 -16.32 -4.01 -1.52
C ILE A 175 -17.35 -4.10 -2.64
N LEU A 176 -17.59 -3.01 -3.36
CA LEU A 176 -18.56 -3.02 -4.48
C LEU A 176 -18.09 -3.94 -5.61
N GLY A 177 -16.79 -3.95 -5.95
CA GLY A 177 -16.23 -4.86 -6.95
C GLY A 177 -16.41 -6.33 -6.57
N ILE A 178 -16.05 -6.69 -5.32
CA ILE A 178 -16.25 -8.05 -4.79
C ILE A 178 -17.75 -8.40 -4.77
N SER A 179 -18.61 -7.47 -4.35
CA SER A 179 -20.06 -7.71 -4.33
C SER A 179 -20.61 -8.00 -5.74
N CYS A 180 -20.17 -7.25 -6.75
CA CYS A 180 -20.53 -7.53 -8.14
C CYS A 180 -20.09 -8.93 -8.59
N ALA A 181 -18.86 -9.35 -8.23
CA ALA A 181 -18.36 -10.68 -8.55
C ALA A 181 -19.13 -11.80 -7.83
N VAL A 182 -19.41 -11.63 -6.51
CA VAL A 182 -20.18 -12.61 -5.70
C VAL A 182 -21.59 -12.80 -6.22
N PHE A 183 -22.27 -11.71 -6.57
CA PHE A 183 -23.67 -11.72 -7.02
C PHE A 183 -23.79 -11.81 -8.55
N GLU A 184 -22.68 -12.03 -9.26
CA GLU A 184 -22.62 -12.13 -10.73
C GLU A 184 -23.28 -10.90 -11.43
N ILE A 185 -23.19 -9.73 -10.81
CA ILE A 185 -23.77 -8.48 -11.34
C ILE A 185 -22.86 -7.98 -12.48
N ARG A 186 -23.36 -8.02 -13.70
CA ARG A 186 -22.64 -7.52 -14.87
C ARG A 186 -22.70 -5.99 -14.94
N VAL A 187 -21.54 -5.36 -14.91
CA VAL A 187 -21.44 -3.91 -15.13
C VAL A 187 -21.74 -3.58 -16.60
N PRO A 188 -22.60 -2.59 -16.89
CA PRO A 188 -22.85 -2.17 -18.27
C PRO A 188 -21.57 -1.74 -18.98
N VAL A 189 -21.37 -2.20 -20.23
CA VAL A 189 -20.13 -2.02 -21.00
C VAL A 189 -19.65 -0.57 -21.05
N TYR A 190 -20.54 0.39 -21.22
CA TYR A 190 -20.18 1.81 -21.27
C TYR A 190 -19.69 2.36 -19.90
N LEU A 191 -20.20 1.84 -18.78
CA LEU A 191 -19.68 2.18 -17.44
C LEU A 191 -18.32 1.54 -17.20
N ASP A 192 -18.17 0.26 -17.56
CA ASP A 192 -16.88 -0.43 -17.46
C ASP A 192 -15.78 0.29 -18.26
N GLN A 193 -16.09 0.75 -19.48
CA GLN A 193 -15.17 1.55 -20.29
C GLN A 193 -14.76 2.86 -19.61
N VAL A 194 -15.71 3.61 -19.01
CA VAL A 194 -15.40 4.84 -18.28
C VAL A 194 -14.52 4.54 -17.06
N PHE A 195 -14.84 3.49 -16.31
CA PHE A 195 -14.05 3.09 -15.14
C PHE A 195 -12.64 2.65 -15.54
N ALA A 196 -12.50 1.90 -16.63
CA ALA A 196 -11.21 1.51 -17.18
C ALA A 196 -10.37 2.73 -17.60
N MET A 197 -10.97 3.70 -18.32
CA MET A 197 -10.27 4.91 -18.76
C MET A 197 -9.73 5.73 -17.58
N ILE A 198 -10.54 5.92 -16.54
CA ILE A 198 -10.10 6.65 -15.33
C ILE A 198 -9.11 5.80 -14.54
N GLY A 199 -9.40 4.52 -14.34
CA GLY A 199 -8.56 3.59 -13.58
C GLY A 199 -7.14 3.47 -14.13
N GLN A 200 -6.98 3.41 -15.45
CA GLN A 200 -5.67 3.35 -16.13
C GLN A 200 -4.78 4.56 -15.84
N THR A 201 -5.35 5.71 -15.47
CA THR A 201 -4.58 6.88 -15.07
C THR A 201 -3.94 6.73 -13.68
N ALA A 202 -4.44 5.81 -12.85
CA ALA A 202 -4.00 5.67 -11.47
C ALA A 202 -2.50 5.41 -11.34
N SER A 203 -1.97 4.42 -12.07
CA SER A 203 -0.58 4.00 -11.97
C SER A 203 0.42 5.09 -12.41
N PRO A 204 0.32 5.70 -13.60
CA PRO A 204 1.28 6.73 -14.01
C PRO A 204 1.18 8.01 -13.17
N LEU A 205 -0.03 8.44 -12.81
CA LEU A 205 -0.20 9.61 -11.95
C LEU A 205 0.32 9.37 -10.53
N ALA A 206 0.18 8.15 -10.01
CA ALA A 206 0.73 7.77 -8.73
C ALA A 206 2.24 7.96 -8.67
N LEU A 207 2.97 7.43 -9.64
CA LEU A 207 4.42 7.54 -9.72
C LEU A 207 4.86 9.00 -9.88
N PHE A 208 4.15 9.79 -10.68
CA PHE A 208 4.37 11.21 -10.83
C PHE A 208 4.18 11.97 -9.50
N VAL A 209 3.10 11.69 -8.78
CA VAL A 209 2.80 12.31 -7.46
C VAL A 209 3.87 11.98 -6.43
N ILE A 210 4.37 10.74 -6.40
CA ILE A 210 5.48 10.34 -5.52
C ILE A 210 6.71 11.20 -5.79
N GLY A 211 7.07 11.37 -7.07
CA GLY A 211 8.21 12.21 -7.46
C GLY A 211 8.06 13.66 -6.99
N GLY A 212 6.91 14.28 -7.23
CA GLY A 212 6.63 15.65 -6.78
C GLY A 212 6.60 15.78 -5.24
N GLY A 213 6.13 14.76 -4.55
CA GLY A 213 6.07 14.70 -3.09
C GLY A 213 7.44 14.71 -2.40
N ILE A 214 8.48 14.21 -3.07
CA ILE A 214 9.86 14.17 -2.52
C ILE A 214 10.47 15.58 -2.42
N VAL A 215 10.03 16.55 -3.24
CA VAL A 215 10.61 17.90 -3.26
C VAL A 215 10.36 18.63 -1.94
N GLY A 216 11.43 19.15 -1.34
CA GLY A 216 11.38 19.91 -0.09
C GLY A 216 11.20 19.07 1.17
N THR A 217 11.26 17.73 1.06
CA THR A 217 11.26 16.86 2.23
C THR A 217 12.64 16.77 2.87
N SER A 218 12.68 16.74 4.20
CA SER A 218 13.92 16.74 4.97
C SER A 218 14.08 15.46 5.79
N LEU A 219 15.24 14.84 5.71
CA LEU A 219 15.63 13.69 6.53
C LEU A 219 16.20 14.08 7.91
N LYS A 220 15.75 15.19 8.50
CA LYS A 220 16.30 15.74 9.75
C LYS A 220 16.11 14.83 10.98
N TYR A 221 15.16 13.89 10.93
CA TYR A 221 14.77 13.07 12.09
C TYR A 221 15.08 11.58 11.91
N VAL A 222 16.21 11.27 11.23
CA VAL A 222 16.68 9.88 11.15
C VAL A 222 17.11 9.41 12.53
N ASN A 223 16.47 8.37 13.04
CA ASN A 223 16.75 7.76 14.34
C ASN A 223 16.61 6.25 14.27
N VAL A 224 16.94 5.54 15.36
CA VAL A 224 16.89 4.08 15.45
C VAL A 224 15.47 3.53 15.18
N GLU A 225 14.43 4.26 15.62
CA GLU A 225 13.04 3.90 15.37
C GLU A 225 12.72 3.91 13.86
N SER A 226 13.11 4.98 13.16
CA SER A 226 12.92 5.09 11.70
C SER A 226 13.70 3.99 10.96
N CYS A 227 14.95 3.73 11.36
CA CYS A 227 15.77 2.67 10.77
C CYS A 227 15.15 1.28 10.99
N TYR A 228 14.62 0.99 12.17
CA TYR A 228 13.91 -0.25 12.47
C TYR A 228 12.68 -0.42 11.56
N LEU A 229 11.85 0.61 11.42
CA LEU A 229 10.66 0.55 10.58
C LEU A 229 11.00 0.29 9.11
N VAL A 230 12.02 0.97 8.58
CA VAL A 230 12.50 0.80 7.21
C VAL A 230 13.09 -0.60 6.99
N PHE A 231 13.91 -1.08 7.94
CA PHE A 231 14.46 -2.44 7.89
C PHE A 231 13.34 -3.49 7.90
N SER A 232 12.37 -3.34 8.79
CA SER A 232 11.22 -4.26 8.87
C SER A 232 10.41 -4.28 7.58
N SER A 233 10.06 -3.12 7.04
CA SER A 233 9.24 -3.00 5.84
C SER A 233 9.97 -3.44 4.56
N ASN A 234 11.20 -2.96 4.34
CA ASN A 234 11.85 -3.13 3.04
C ASN A 234 12.84 -4.30 2.96
N ILE A 235 13.21 -4.91 4.09
CA ILE A 235 14.11 -6.06 4.13
C ILE A 235 13.43 -7.27 4.75
N LEU A 236 12.94 -7.14 5.99
CA LEU A 236 12.42 -8.28 6.73
C LEU A 236 11.09 -8.79 6.13
N MET A 237 10.20 -7.87 5.76
CA MET A 237 8.91 -8.23 5.16
C MET A 237 9.06 -8.99 3.84
N PRO A 238 9.80 -8.53 2.82
CA PRO A 238 10.01 -9.31 1.60
C PRO A 238 10.75 -10.62 1.83
N LEU A 239 11.71 -10.68 2.77
CA LEU A 239 12.40 -11.90 3.11
C LEU A 239 11.44 -12.95 3.68
N LEU A 240 10.64 -12.60 4.68
CA LEU A 240 9.65 -13.49 5.28
C LEU A 240 8.56 -13.89 4.27
N MET A 241 8.17 -12.95 3.40
CA MET A 241 7.20 -13.23 2.35
C MET A 241 7.74 -14.25 1.34
N TYR A 242 8.97 -14.06 0.86
CA TYR A 242 9.62 -15.03 -0.03
C TYR A 242 9.75 -16.41 0.63
N LEU A 243 10.24 -16.46 1.87
CA LEU A 243 10.37 -17.72 2.61
C LEU A 243 9.04 -18.42 2.84
N GLY A 244 7.99 -17.69 3.16
CA GLY A 244 6.65 -18.24 3.38
C GLY A 244 6.01 -18.74 2.08
N LEU A 245 6.03 -17.93 1.02
CA LEU A 245 5.40 -18.28 -0.26
C LEU A 245 6.16 -19.39 -0.98
N SER A 246 7.49 -19.44 -0.89
CA SER A 246 8.29 -20.47 -1.55
C SER A 246 8.13 -21.88 -0.97
N GLN A 247 7.53 -22.02 0.23
CA GLN A 247 7.18 -23.33 0.78
C GLN A 247 5.92 -23.93 0.16
N LEU A 248 5.16 -23.14 -0.59
CA LEU A 248 3.88 -23.53 -1.15
C LEU A 248 4.06 -23.99 -2.60
N THR A 249 3.91 -25.29 -2.82
CA THR A 249 4.06 -25.91 -4.15
C THR A 249 2.88 -25.63 -5.09
N SER A 250 1.77 -25.14 -4.56
CA SER A 250 0.56 -24.79 -5.31
C SER A 250 0.64 -23.44 -6.03
N LEU A 251 1.57 -22.55 -5.61
CA LEU A 251 1.73 -21.22 -6.19
C LEU A 251 2.69 -21.23 -7.38
N SER A 252 2.36 -20.46 -8.41
CA SER A 252 3.28 -20.23 -9.51
C SER A 252 4.49 -19.40 -9.04
N GLN A 253 5.63 -19.59 -9.70
CA GLN A 253 6.84 -18.84 -9.41
C GLN A 253 6.63 -17.32 -9.58
N GLU A 254 5.84 -16.93 -10.59
CA GLU A 254 5.46 -15.53 -10.82
C GLU A 254 4.69 -14.95 -9.63
N MET A 255 3.77 -15.71 -9.04
CA MET A 255 2.99 -15.27 -7.89
C MET A 255 3.86 -15.11 -6.63
N ILE A 256 4.83 -16.00 -6.42
CA ILE A 256 5.82 -15.90 -5.32
C ILE A 256 6.65 -14.62 -5.49
N TYR A 257 7.15 -14.37 -6.69
CA TYR A 257 7.95 -13.19 -7.01
C TYR A 257 7.12 -11.90 -6.89
N ALA A 258 5.91 -11.90 -7.43
CA ALA A 258 4.99 -10.75 -7.33
C ALA A 258 4.67 -10.41 -5.87
N GLY A 259 4.31 -11.41 -5.04
CA GLY A 259 4.04 -11.21 -3.61
C GLY A 259 5.24 -10.68 -2.84
N THR A 260 6.42 -11.20 -3.13
CA THR A 260 7.68 -10.75 -2.52
C THR A 260 8.03 -9.32 -2.96
N LEU A 261 7.83 -9.01 -4.23
CA LEU A 261 8.06 -7.67 -4.78
C LEU A 261 7.11 -6.64 -4.16
N ILE A 262 5.82 -6.97 -4.02
CA ILE A 262 4.85 -6.12 -3.31
C ILE A 262 5.32 -5.84 -1.89
N ALA A 263 5.76 -6.86 -1.17
CA ALA A 263 6.25 -6.73 0.19
C ALA A 263 7.52 -5.85 0.33
N ALA A 264 8.33 -5.75 -0.73
CA ALA A 264 9.53 -4.92 -0.76
C ALA A 264 9.27 -3.44 -1.06
N LEU A 265 8.04 -3.09 -1.47
CA LEU A 265 7.69 -1.73 -1.86
C LEU A 265 7.77 -0.75 -0.67
N PRO A 266 7.90 0.55 -0.96
CA PRO A 266 7.86 1.58 0.07
C PRO A 266 6.61 1.50 0.94
N MET A 267 6.69 2.06 2.15
CA MET A 267 5.53 2.28 3.01
C MET A 267 4.44 3.09 2.29
N PRO A 268 3.14 2.86 2.57
CA PRO A 268 2.07 3.57 1.91
C PRO A 268 1.97 5.03 2.37
N THR A 269 1.52 5.91 1.49
CA THR A 269 1.25 7.32 1.83
C THR A 269 0.22 7.47 2.95
N LEU A 270 -0.70 6.51 3.07
CA LEU A 270 -1.67 6.41 4.15
C LEU A 270 -1.00 6.39 5.54
N TYR A 271 0.18 5.77 5.67
CA TYR A 271 0.95 5.76 6.92
C TYR A 271 1.31 7.19 7.37
N GLY A 272 1.77 8.03 6.44
CA GLY A 272 2.06 9.45 6.71
C GLY A 272 0.80 10.25 7.08
N MET A 273 -0.33 9.97 6.41
CA MET A 273 -1.61 10.63 6.70
C MET A 273 -2.14 10.27 8.09
N LEU A 274 -2.08 8.99 8.46
CA LEU A 274 -2.44 8.54 9.81
C LEU A 274 -1.51 9.12 10.86
N GLY A 275 -0.20 9.14 10.60
CA GLY A 275 0.77 9.79 11.48
C GLY A 275 0.42 11.25 11.73
N GLN A 276 0.06 12.00 10.71
CA GLN A 276 -0.37 13.38 10.85
C GLN A 276 -1.65 13.52 11.69
N ALA A 277 -2.64 12.66 11.48
CA ALA A 277 -3.91 12.67 12.22
C ALA A 277 -3.72 12.37 13.71
N TYR A 278 -2.70 11.60 14.07
CA TYR A 278 -2.38 11.25 15.46
C TYR A 278 -1.21 12.08 16.07
N GLY A 279 -0.82 13.19 15.42
CA GLY A 279 0.24 14.07 15.92
C GLY A 279 1.67 13.52 15.78
N LEU A 280 1.87 12.52 14.94
CA LEU A 280 3.14 11.83 14.69
C LEU A 280 3.78 12.20 13.34
N LYS A 281 3.46 13.40 12.78
CA LYS A 281 3.82 13.79 11.42
C LYS A 281 5.30 13.51 11.10
N GLU A 282 6.23 14.04 11.88
CA GLU A 282 7.66 13.91 11.61
C GLU A 282 8.15 12.46 11.77
N ARG A 283 7.60 11.73 12.75
CA ARG A 283 7.96 10.34 13.06
C ARG A 283 7.44 9.34 12.02
N THR A 284 6.46 9.71 11.22
CA THR A 284 5.95 8.87 10.11
C THR A 284 6.49 9.32 8.76
N LEU A 285 6.72 10.63 8.54
CA LEU A 285 7.25 11.11 7.27
C LEU A 285 8.71 10.70 7.06
N THR A 286 9.55 10.74 8.10
CA THR A 286 10.96 10.34 7.97
C THR A 286 11.12 8.89 7.52
N PRO A 287 10.55 7.85 8.21
CA PRO A 287 10.65 6.49 7.73
C PRO A 287 9.94 6.26 6.39
N LEU A 288 8.85 6.98 6.10
CA LEU A 288 8.18 6.92 4.79
C LEU A 288 9.14 7.33 3.65
N LEU A 289 9.90 8.41 3.82
CA LEU A 289 10.87 8.87 2.83
C LEU A 289 12.06 7.92 2.70
N MET A 290 12.61 7.48 3.83
CA MET A 290 13.68 6.48 3.85
C MET A 290 13.23 5.19 3.17
N SER A 291 12.02 4.71 3.47
CA SER A 291 11.42 3.53 2.87
C SER A 291 11.19 3.73 1.36
N THR A 292 10.87 4.93 0.91
CA THR A 292 10.73 5.21 -0.53
C THR A 292 12.05 4.94 -1.26
N ILE A 293 13.16 5.42 -0.74
CA ILE A 293 14.49 5.18 -1.32
C ILE A 293 14.88 3.70 -1.20
N ALA A 294 14.78 3.13 0.01
CA ALA A 294 15.16 1.75 0.27
C ALA A 294 14.29 0.75 -0.53
N GLY A 295 12.98 0.97 -0.56
CA GLY A 295 12.04 0.10 -1.28
C GLY A 295 12.28 0.09 -2.79
N PHE A 296 12.57 1.25 -3.40
CA PHE A 296 12.94 1.27 -4.83
C PHE A 296 14.27 0.55 -5.10
N ILE A 297 15.27 0.67 -4.22
CA ILE A 297 16.54 -0.05 -4.36
C ILE A 297 16.30 -1.56 -4.27
N VAL A 298 15.58 -2.02 -3.23
CA VAL A 298 15.29 -3.45 -3.02
C VAL A 298 14.44 -4.00 -4.15
N ALA A 299 13.35 -3.31 -4.52
CA ALA A 299 12.48 -3.73 -5.61
C ALA A 299 13.23 -3.81 -6.95
N SER A 300 14.09 -2.83 -7.26
CA SER A 300 14.94 -2.88 -8.47
C SER A 300 15.90 -4.07 -8.45
N GLY A 301 16.49 -4.39 -7.29
CA GLY A 301 17.34 -5.57 -7.12
C GLY A 301 16.57 -6.87 -7.37
N LEU A 302 15.37 -7.01 -6.80
CA LEU A 302 14.53 -8.19 -7.00
C LEU A 302 14.05 -8.33 -8.45
N ILE A 303 13.66 -7.22 -9.10
CA ILE A 303 13.29 -7.22 -10.51
C ILE A 303 14.46 -7.67 -11.37
N THR A 304 15.65 -7.15 -11.10
CA THR A 304 16.86 -7.54 -11.83
C THR A 304 17.19 -9.03 -11.64
N LEU A 305 16.93 -9.57 -10.44
CA LEU A 305 17.22 -10.97 -10.13
C LEU A 305 16.23 -11.94 -10.80
N TRP A 306 14.95 -11.59 -10.89
CA TRP A 306 13.88 -12.52 -11.25
C TRP A 306 13.25 -12.31 -12.61
N TRP A 307 13.32 -11.10 -13.19
CA TRP A 307 12.77 -10.74 -14.49
C TRP A 307 13.84 -10.32 -15.52
N SER A 308 15.15 -10.68 -15.24
CA SER A 308 16.26 -10.42 -16.18
C SER A 308 16.26 -11.35 -17.39
#